data_48f969984350ab826ad7324f41e67c1d
#
_entry.id   48f969984350ab826ad7324f41e67c1d
#
_cell.length_a   1.000
_cell.length_b   1.000
_cell.length_c   1.000
_cell.angle_alpha   90.00
_cell.angle_beta   90.00
_cell.angle_gamma   90.00
#
_symmetry.space_group_name_H-M   'P 1'
#
loop_
_entity.id
_entity.type
_entity.pdbx_description
1 polymer ?
#
loop_
_entity_poly.entity_id
_entity_poly.type
_entity_poly.pdbx_seq_one_letter_code
_entity_poly.pdbx_strand_id
1 'polypeptide(L)'
;MIQEQALSLLKSGKNIFLTGSAGTGKTYVLNQYIAYLKERKVPVAVTASTGIASTHINGMTIHSWAGIGIKDSISQAQLRTLKTKKYLEKKLEKVEVLIIDEISMLHQRQLTLVDQVLKYFKMNQLPFGGIQVIFCGDFFQLPPVGGNQESSKEKFCFMAPVWVNAEPTICYLTKQYRQTSDELNSILNEIRSGKISEMHFQQLQNVIGQSIKSKIKPTKLFTHNYDVDKINEAELKKIKQKSRFFTASTKGNEKLLEGLKKSVLAMESMELKIGAKVMFVRNIPEKGLVNGSLGEVVDFDDEEEKHPLVRLTDERLVIASPEDWKIQDENGKVLAEFKQVPLRLAWAITIHKSQGMTLDAAEIDLSNTFEKGQGYVALSRLKKLENLKLLGLNEMALQVDGLAFKADRRFQELSNLAEQNNNASALEDAAKKFIQKCGGTIDEKEILKQKGKIKSKTKKESTYDQTLTLIKMGRNLAEISKERGMVEGTIASHIIKLKKDFPEVNFSQYKPKTSLMNKVDIAYKSLPKNEPISTKTLFEKLEGQVTYIDIKLALAFII
;
A
#
# COMPACT_ATOMS: atom_id res chain seq x y z
N MET A 1 -6.66 17.27 16.68
CA MET A 1 -7.68 17.69 15.67
C MET A 1 -8.22 16.51 14.90
N ILE A 2 -9.39 16.66 14.24
CA ILE A 2 -9.98 15.63 13.37
C ILE A 2 -9.48 15.74 11.92
N GLN A 3 -9.70 14.69 11.13
CA GLN A 3 -9.21 14.59 9.74
C GLN A 3 -9.71 15.72 8.82
N GLU A 4 -10.97 16.16 8.97
CA GLU A 4 -11.58 17.22 8.15
C GLU A 4 -10.91 18.58 8.39
N GLN A 5 -10.60 18.90 9.64
CA GLN A 5 -9.88 20.13 10.01
C GLN A 5 -8.46 20.13 9.44
N ALA A 6 -7.74 19.00 9.57
CA ALA A 6 -6.42 18.84 8.97
C ALA A 6 -6.46 19.00 7.45
N LEU A 7 -7.47 18.44 6.77
CA LEU A 7 -7.65 18.59 5.33
C LEU A 7 -7.90 20.04 4.93
N SER A 8 -8.66 20.80 5.70
CA SER A 8 -8.91 22.23 5.45
C SER A 8 -7.63 23.06 5.56
N LEU A 9 -6.77 22.76 6.56
CA LEU A 9 -5.45 23.37 6.69
C LEU A 9 -4.51 23.01 5.54
N LEU A 10 -4.48 21.75 5.08
CA LEU A 10 -3.71 21.32 3.92
C LEU A 10 -4.08 22.13 2.67
N LYS A 11 -5.37 22.35 2.43
CA LYS A 11 -5.88 23.11 1.28
C LYS A 11 -5.48 24.58 1.30
N SER A 12 -5.22 25.18 2.47
CA SER A 12 -4.91 26.60 2.59
C SER A 12 -3.55 27.02 2.01
N GLY A 13 -2.70 26.07 1.60
CA GLY A 13 -1.39 26.35 1.02
C GLY A 13 -0.26 26.57 2.04
N LYS A 14 -0.52 26.44 3.34
CA LYS A 14 0.51 26.47 4.40
C LYS A 14 1.38 25.22 4.36
N ASN A 15 2.63 25.32 4.80
CA ASN A 15 3.41 24.13 5.10
C ASN A 15 2.79 23.41 6.29
N ILE A 16 2.71 22.08 6.22
CA ILE A 16 2.02 21.29 7.23
C ILE A 16 2.91 20.15 7.72
N PHE A 17 2.89 19.88 9.02
CA PHE A 17 3.28 18.60 9.56
C PHE A 17 2.03 17.83 10.02
N LEU A 18 1.65 16.82 9.24
CA LEU A 18 0.53 15.92 9.55
C LEU A 18 1.05 14.74 10.38
N THR A 19 0.70 14.70 11.64
CA THR A 19 1.16 13.68 12.60
C THR A 19 0.03 13.09 13.42
N GLY A 20 0.37 12.21 14.33
CA GLY A 20 -0.55 11.45 15.19
C GLY A 20 -0.12 10.00 15.30
N SER A 21 -0.70 9.25 16.23
CA SER A 21 -0.36 7.86 16.46
C SER A 21 -0.61 6.97 15.23
N ALA A 22 -0.03 5.76 15.25
CA ALA A 22 -0.27 4.78 14.19
C ALA A 22 -1.77 4.45 14.13
N GLY A 23 -2.38 4.49 12.93
CA GLY A 23 -3.81 4.17 12.76
C GLY A 23 -4.77 5.36 12.79
N THR A 24 -4.31 6.61 12.96
CA THR A 24 -5.15 7.82 12.94
C THR A 24 -5.58 8.28 11.55
N GLY A 25 -5.18 7.56 10.50
CA GLY A 25 -5.62 7.84 9.12
C GLY A 25 -4.83 8.95 8.41
N LYS A 26 -3.59 9.22 8.79
CA LYS A 26 -2.70 10.18 8.10
C LYS A 26 -2.69 9.98 6.58
N THR A 27 -2.43 8.77 6.12
CA THR A 27 -2.39 8.43 4.69
C THR A 27 -3.75 8.62 4.00
N TYR A 28 -4.85 8.42 4.72
CA TYR A 28 -6.19 8.71 4.20
C TYR A 28 -6.38 10.20 3.92
N VAL A 29 -5.99 11.07 4.85
CA VAL A 29 -6.05 12.54 4.68
C VAL A 29 -5.15 12.99 3.54
N LEU A 30 -3.92 12.44 3.44
CA LEU A 30 -3.01 12.72 2.32
C LEU A 30 -3.64 12.35 0.97
N ASN A 31 -4.23 11.17 0.85
CA ASN A 31 -4.85 10.73 -0.39
C ASN A 31 -6.03 11.62 -0.81
N GLN A 32 -6.83 12.10 0.15
CA GLN A 32 -7.88 13.09 -0.13
C GLN A 32 -7.27 14.41 -0.63
N TYR A 33 -6.17 14.86 -0.02
CA TYR A 33 -5.51 16.09 -0.44
C TYR A 33 -4.87 15.94 -1.82
N ILE A 34 -4.20 14.83 -2.11
CA ILE A 34 -3.64 14.51 -3.43
C ILE A 34 -4.74 14.52 -4.51
N ALA A 35 -5.88 13.91 -4.22
CA ALA A 35 -7.04 13.93 -5.14
C ALA A 35 -7.53 15.36 -5.39
N TYR A 36 -7.69 16.15 -4.31
CA TYR A 36 -8.11 17.55 -4.39
C TYR A 36 -7.19 18.39 -5.29
N LEU A 37 -5.85 18.24 -5.18
CA LEU A 37 -4.88 18.94 -6.00
C LEU A 37 -4.91 18.48 -7.47
N LYS A 38 -4.96 17.17 -7.71
CA LYS A 38 -5.02 16.60 -9.06
C LYS A 38 -6.29 16.97 -9.81
N GLU A 39 -7.43 17.00 -9.14
CA GLU A 39 -8.73 17.46 -9.71
C GLU A 39 -8.65 18.91 -10.14
N ARG A 40 -7.82 19.73 -9.48
CA ARG A 40 -7.59 21.15 -9.77
C ARG A 40 -6.37 21.44 -10.62
N LYS A 41 -5.72 20.40 -11.15
CA LYS A 41 -4.52 20.48 -12.00
C LYS A 41 -3.30 21.13 -11.34
N VAL A 42 -3.22 21.11 -10.00
CA VAL A 42 -2.04 21.61 -9.29
C VAL A 42 -0.91 20.58 -9.38
N PRO A 43 0.30 20.98 -9.80
CA PRO A 43 1.45 20.10 -9.86
C PRO A 43 1.89 19.64 -8.46
N VAL A 44 1.68 18.36 -8.14
CA VAL A 44 2.01 17.78 -6.84
C VAL A 44 3.04 16.66 -6.98
N ALA A 45 4.09 16.73 -6.17
CA ALA A 45 5.05 15.64 -5.99
C ALA A 45 4.65 14.80 -4.77
N VAL A 46 4.41 13.52 -5.00
CA VAL A 46 4.05 12.56 -3.95
C VAL A 46 5.28 11.70 -3.68
N THR A 47 5.88 11.85 -2.51
CA THR A 47 7.13 11.17 -2.14
C THR A 47 7.06 10.56 -0.75
N ALA A 48 7.97 9.65 -0.45
CA ALA A 48 8.18 9.11 0.88
C ALA A 48 9.67 8.91 1.18
N SER A 49 10.02 8.77 2.45
CA SER A 49 11.39 8.52 2.89
C SER A 49 11.94 7.18 2.40
N THR A 50 11.10 6.15 2.28
CA THR A 50 11.48 4.79 1.86
C THR A 50 10.71 4.33 0.62
N GLY A 51 11.27 3.34 -0.09
CA GLY A 51 10.63 2.74 -1.25
C GLY A 51 9.27 2.10 -0.90
N ILE A 52 9.21 1.38 0.21
CA ILE A 52 7.99 0.72 0.67
C ILE A 52 6.89 1.74 0.95
N ALA A 53 7.21 2.79 1.71
CA ALA A 53 6.24 3.85 2.01
C ALA A 53 5.76 4.55 0.73
N SER A 54 6.64 4.78 -0.24
CA SER A 54 6.26 5.43 -1.50
C SER A 54 5.23 4.64 -2.32
N THR A 55 5.23 3.30 -2.22
CA THR A 55 4.23 2.47 -2.93
C THR A 55 2.82 2.62 -2.36
N HIS A 56 2.69 2.93 -1.06
CA HIS A 56 1.39 3.10 -0.39
C HIS A 56 0.61 4.32 -0.89
N ILE A 57 1.32 5.34 -1.32
CA ILE A 57 0.76 6.61 -1.83
C ILE A 57 0.91 6.76 -3.34
N ASN A 58 1.28 5.67 -4.04
CA ASN A 58 1.58 5.68 -5.48
C ASN A 58 2.59 6.78 -5.87
N GLY A 59 3.60 6.98 -5.04
CA GLY A 59 4.68 7.96 -5.20
C GLY A 59 6.03 7.31 -5.53
N MET A 60 7.09 8.06 -5.28
CA MET A 60 8.47 7.59 -5.36
C MET A 60 9.26 8.03 -4.12
N THR A 61 10.48 7.50 -3.93
CA THR A 61 11.31 7.98 -2.81
C THR A 61 11.74 9.43 -3.05
N ILE A 62 11.81 10.21 -1.96
CA ILE A 62 12.27 11.59 -2.00
C ILE A 62 13.67 11.71 -2.61
N HIS A 63 14.53 10.72 -2.34
CA HIS A 63 15.90 10.64 -2.88
C HIS A 63 15.93 10.54 -4.42
N SER A 64 15.07 9.68 -4.98
CA SER A 64 14.92 9.53 -6.44
C SER A 64 14.22 10.73 -7.05
N TRP A 65 13.23 11.29 -6.35
CA TRP A 65 12.46 12.43 -6.83
C TRP A 65 13.33 13.68 -6.95
N ALA A 66 14.11 14.01 -5.93
CA ALA A 66 15.01 15.17 -5.91
C ALA A 66 16.32 14.93 -6.70
N GLY A 67 16.59 13.69 -7.13
CA GLY A 67 17.82 13.33 -7.84
C GLY A 67 19.08 13.32 -6.97
N ILE A 68 18.91 13.35 -5.65
CA ILE A 68 20.04 13.38 -4.68
C ILE A 68 20.65 11.99 -4.46
N GLY A 69 19.91 10.90 -4.69
CA GLY A 69 20.36 9.54 -4.40
C GLY A 69 20.72 9.36 -2.93
N ILE A 70 21.81 8.65 -2.64
CA ILE A 70 22.30 8.36 -1.27
C ILE A 70 23.36 9.35 -0.78
N LYS A 71 23.39 10.55 -1.34
CA LYS A 71 24.41 11.56 -1.00
C LYS A 71 24.09 12.24 0.32
N ASP A 72 25.13 12.62 1.07
CA ASP A 72 25.03 13.40 2.30
C ASP A 72 25.29 14.90 2.09
N SER A 73 25.84 15.28 0.92
CA SER A 73 26.07 16.65 0.51
C SER A 73 25.94 16.83 -0.99
N ILE A 74 25.70 18.03 -1.44
CA ILE A 74 25.63 18.39 -2.86
C ILE A 74 26.38 19.70 -3.13
N SER A 75 27.31 19.67 -4.08
CA SER A 75 28.04 20.85 -4.50
C SER A 75 27.29 21.62 -5.58
N GLN A 76 27.69 22.92 -5.79
CA GLN A 76 27.15 23.75 -6.88
C GLN A 76 27.39 23.13 -8.27
N ALA A 77 28.54 22.48 -8.49
CA ALA A 77 28.83 21.77 -9.73
C ALA A 77 27.83 20.57 -9.94
N GLN A 78 27.52 19.84 -8.88
CA GLN A 78 26.55 18.76 -8.93
C GLN A 78 25.12 19.27 -9.17
N LEU A 79 24.73 20.41 -8.58
CA LEU A 79 23.43 21.04 -8.87
C LEU A 79 23.33 21.46 -10.35
N ARG A 80 24.39 22.04 -10.92
CA ARG A 80 24.46 22.35 -12.36
C ARG A 80 24.28 21.08 -13.19
N THR A 81 24.98 19.98 -12.84
CA THR A 81 24.83 18.68 -13.53
C THR A 81 23.42 18.10 -13.40
N LEU A 82 22.74 18.26 -12.27
CA LEU A 82 21.33 17.86 -12.14
C LEU A 82 20.44 18.66 -13.09
N LYS A 83 20.71 19.97 -13.27
CA LYS A 83 19.93 20.85 -14.16
C LYS A 83 20.08 20.51 -15.63
N THR A 84 21.18 19.87 -16.07
CA THR A 84 21.31 19.39 -17.47
C THR A 84 20.36 18.23 -17.81
N LYS A 85 19.79 17.57 -16.80
CA LYS A 85 18.81 16.49 -16.99
C LYS A 85 17.42 17.08 -17.22
N LYS A 86 17.05 17.33 -18.46
CA LYS A 86 15.78 17.98 -18.86
C LYS A 86 14.53 17.47 -18.17
N TYR A 87 14.42 16.15 -17.90
CA TYR A 87 13.25 15.59 -17.20
C TYR A 87 13.19 16.02 -15.73
N LEU A 88 14.37 16.12 -15.07
CA LEU A 88 14.46 16.53 -13.68
C LEU A 88 14.21 18.03 -13.54
N GLU A 89 14.82 18.83 -14.43
CA GLU A 89 14.61 20.27 -14.52
C GLU A 89 13.12 20.59 -14.64
N LYS A 90 12.46 20.06 -15.67
CA LYS A 90 11.03 20.30 -15.92
C LYS A 90 10.16 19.90 -14.72
N LYS A 91 10.49 18.78 -14.05
CA LYS A 91 9.73 18.28 -12.91
C LYS A 91 9.90 19.20 -11.69
N LEU A 92 11.14 19.58 -11.34
CA LEU A 92 11.43 20.37 -10.15
C LEU A 92 11.04 21.85 -10.30
N GLU A 93 11.05 22.38 -11.53
CA GLU A 93 10.59 23.75 -11.80
C GLU A 93 9.07 23.87 -11.70
N LYS A 94 8.32 22.83 -12.12
CA LYS A 94 6.85 22.88 -12.17
C LYS A 94 6.17 22.57 -10.85
N VAL A 95 6.79 21.78 -9.97
CA VAL A 95 6.15 21.35 -8.73
C VAL A 95 5.73 22.54 -7.87
N GLU A 96 4.52 22.50 -7.33
CA GLU A 96 3.96 23.53 -6.44
C GLU A 96 3.67 22.99 -5.04
N VAL A 97 3.50 21.66 -4.92
CA VAL A 97 3.27 20.99 -3.65
C VAL A 97 4.19 19.78 -3.56
N LEU A 98 4.97 19.66 -2.48
CA LEU A 98 5.77 18.49 -2.16
C LEU A 98 5.19 17.77 -0.93
N ILE A 99 4.87 16.50 -1.07
CA ILE A 99 4.43 15.63 0.02
C ILE A 99 5.55 14.65 0.33
N ILE A 100 5.95 14.54 1.60
CA ILE A 100 6.95 13.59 2.09
C ILE A 100 6.30 12.75 3.19
N ASP A 101 5.90 11.51 2.86
CA ASP A 101 5.33 10.56 3.82
C ASP A 101 6.42 9.78 4.56
N GLU A 102 6.08 9.20 5.72
CA GLU A 102 6.98 8.51 6.65
C GLU A 102 8.23 9.34 6.97
N ILE A 103 8.02 10.62 7.29
CA ILE A 103 9.10 11.62 7.50
C ILE A 103 10.03 11.24 8.66
N SER A 104 9.59 10.40 9.61
CA SER A 104 10.42 9.94 10.75
C SER A 104 11.68 9.23 10.32
N MET A 105 11.68 8.58 9.16
CA MET A 105 12.82 7.84 8.61
C MET A 105 13.72 8.70 7.71
N LEU A 106 13.40 9.98 7.49
CA LEU A 106 14.20 10.88 6.68
C LEU A 106 15.23 11.59 7.55
N HIS A 107 16.53 11.44 7.22
CA HIS A 107 17.60 12.11 7.95
C HIS A 107 17.60 13.63 7.66
N GLN A 108 17.92 14.45 8.68
CA GLN A 108 17.94 15.91 8.54
C GLN A 108 18.86 16.42 7.41
N ARG A 109 20.01 15.76 7.17
CA ARG A 109 20.90 16.09 6.06
C ARG A 109 20.19 15.96 4.72
N GLN A 110 19.42 14.89 4.53
CA GLN A 110 18.68 14.65 3.29
C GLN A 110 17.55 15.65 3.09
N LEU A 111 16.84 16.04 4.17
CA LEU A 111 15.86 17.12 4.11
C LEU A 111 16.50 18.43 3.67
N THR A 112 17.68 18.75 4.22
CA THR A 112 18.47 19.93 3.83
C THR A 112 18.91 19.87 2.36
N LEU A 113 19.30 18.71 1.85
CA LEU A 113 19.63 18.55 0.42
C LEU A 113 18.42 18.77 -0.49
N VAL A 114 17.23 18.30 -0.09
CA VAL A 114 15.98 18.54 -0.84
C VAL A 114 15.70 20.05 -0.92
N ASP A 115 15.85 20.76 0.18
CA ASP A 115 15.71 22.23 0.22
C ASP A 115 16.68 22.92 -0.73
N GLN A 116 17.98 22.56 -0.67
CA GLN A 116 19.00 23.12 -1.56
C GLN A 116 18.69 22.89 -3.04
N VAL A 117 18.26 21.68 -3.39
CA VAL A 117 17.84 21.34 -4.76
C VAL A 117 16.66 22.20 -5.20
N LEU A 118 15.62 22.29 -4.38
CA LEU A 118 14.43 23.08 -4.72
C LEU A 118 14.73 24.58 -4.83
N LYS A 119 15.50 25.15 -3.91
CA LYS A 119 15.93 26.55 -4.00
C LYS A 119 16.68 26.83 -5.31
N TYR A 120 17.56 25.91 -5.70
CA TYR A 120 18.34 26.05 -6.93
C TYR A 120 17.46 25.99 -8.19
N PHE A 121 16.54 25.02 -8.28
CA PHE A 121 15.69 24.85 -9.47
C PHE A 121 14.57 25.89 -9.55
N LYS A 122 13.99 26.28 -8.41
CA LYS A 122 12.96 27.33 -8.34
C LYS A 122 13.54 28.73 -8.42
N MET A 123 14.87 28.89 -8.35
CA MET A 123 15.54 30.20 -8.26
C MET A 123 14.96 31.09 -7.15
N ASN A 124 14.62 30.50 -6.03
CA ASN A 124 13.94 31.13 -4.91
C ASN A 124 14.56 30.64 -3.59
N GLN A 125 15.01 31.59 -2.73
CA GLN A 125 15.72 31.31 -1.47
C GLN A 125 14.77 31.03 -0.29
N LEU A 126 13.45 31.13 -0.46
CA LEU A 126 12.51 30.71 0.56
C LEU A 126 12.63 29.19 0.80
N PRO A 127 12.26 28.69 1.99
CA PRO A 127 12.31 27.25 2.28
C PRO A 127 11.65 26.44 1.17
N PHE A 128 12.35 25.39 0.73
CA PHE A 128 11.95 24.52 -0.37
C PHE A 128 11.62 25.24 -1.69
N GLY A 129 12.28 26.39 -1.95
CA GLY A 129 12.02 27.19 -3.14
C GLY A 129 10.65 27.88 -3.14
N GLY A 130 10.02 28.06 -1.98
CA GLY A 130 8.73 28.76 -1.80
C GLY A 130 7.50 27.96 -2.19
N ILE A 131 7.62 26.64 -2.44
CA ILE A 131 6.48 25.73 -2.64
C ILE A 131 5.89 25.27 -1.31
N GLN A 132 4.65 24.78 -1.34
CA GLN A 132 4.07 24.15 -0.15
C GLN A 132 4.72 22.79 0.11
N VAL A 133 5.10 22.52 1.37
CA VAL A 133 5.61 21.22 1.78
C VAL A 133 4.73 20.59 2.85
N ILE A 134 4.40 19.32 2.64
CA ILE A 134 3.62 18.50 3.58
C ILE A 134 4.54 17.40 4.10
N PHE A 135 4.90 17.48 5.36
CA PHE A 135 5.56 16.42 6.11
C PHE A 135 4.48 15.53 6.73
N CYS A 136 4.61 14.22 6.60
CA CYS A 136 3.66 13.29 7.20
C CYS A 136 4.39 12.14 7.88
N GLY A 137 4.01 11.80 9.11
CA GLY A 137 4.61 10.69 9.85
C GLY A 137 4.40 10.75 11.34
N ASP A 138 5.09 9.85 12.05
CA ASP A 138 5.04 9.69 13.50
C ASP A 138 6.46 9.45 14.02
N PHE A 139 7.04 10.41 14.74
CA PHE A 139 8.42 10.33 15.24
C PHE A 139 8.63 9.31 16.37
N PHE A 140 7.59 8.69 16.89
CA PHE A 140 7.71 7.53 17.77
C PHE A 140 7.93 6.21 17.01
N GLN A 141 7.75 6.21 15.69
CA GLN A 141 8.09 5.08 14.84
C GLN A 141 9.61 5.03 14.59
N LEU A 142 10.03 4.28 13.56
CA LEU A 142 11.45 4.09 13.31
C LEU A 142 12.15 5.41 12.97
N PRO A 143 13.29 5.70 13.62
CA PRO A 143 14.11 6.86 13.28
C PRO A 143 14.87 6.64 11.96
N PRO A 144 15.55 7.69 11.44
CA PRO A 144 16.43 7.55 10.30
C PRO A 144 17.58 6.59 10.60
N VAL A 145 17.95 5.78 9.62
CA VAL A 145 19.18 4.99 9.70
C VAL A 145 20.38 5.97 9.68
N GLY A 146 21.18 5.94 10.71
CA GLY A 146 22.36 6.81 10.89
C GLY A 146 23.58 6.03 11.35
N GLY A 147 24.70 6.74 11.49
CA GLY A 147 25.93 6.18 12.07
C GLY A 147 25.74 5.83 13.56
N ASN A 148 26.47 4.83 14.05
CA ASN A 148 26.37 4.36 15.45
C ASN A 148 26.68 5.45 16.51
N GLN A 149 27.32 6.56 16.12
CA GLN A 149 27.68 7.67 17.02
C GLN A 149 26.78 8.91 16.87
N GLU A 150 25.81 8.88 15.94
CA GLU A 150 24.94 10.05 15.72
C GLU A 150 23.86 10.13 16.80
N SER A 151 23.74 11.30 17.41
CA SER A 151 22.68 11.60 18.38
C SER A 151 21.33 11.79 17.70
N SER A 152 20.24 11.68 18.47
CA SER A 152 18.88 11.95 17.96
C SER A 152 18.75 13.36 17.38
N LYS A 153 19.48 14.35 17.91
CA LYS A 153 19.52 15.73 17.39
C LYS A 153 20.11 15.82 15.98
N GLU A 154 21.04 14.93 15.65
CA GLU A 154 21.69 14.89 14.33
C GLU A 154 20.90 14.07 13.32
N LYS A 155 20.03 13.18 13.77
CA LYS A 155 19.23 12.29 12.92
C LYS A 155 17.90 12.90 12.51
N PHE A 156 17.10 13.41 13.47
CA PHE A 156 15.73 13.80 13.20
C PHE A 156 15.60 15.05 12.33
N CYS A 157 14.78 14.96 11.29
CA CYS A 157 14.58 16.03 10.32
C CYS A 157 13.91 17.28 10.90
N PHE A 158 13.14 17.18 12.00
CA PHE A 158 12.56 18.35 12.68
C PHE A 158 13.63 19.22 13.40
N MET A 159 14.85 18.72 13.54
CA MET A 159 15.99 19.49 14.02
C MET A 159 16.72 20.25 12.91
N ALA A 160 16.41 19.99 11.64
CA ALA A 160 17.03 20.69 10.52
C ALA A 160 16.63 22.17 10.51
N PRO A 161 17.58 23.12 10.27
CA PRO A 161 17.26 24.55 10.16
C PRO A 161 16.15 24.82 9.11
N VAL A 162 16.12 24.07 8.01
CA VAL A 162 15.09 24.22 6.98
C VAL A 162 13.69 23.86 7.48
N TRP A 163 13.56 22.87 8.40
CA TRP A 163 12.28 22.55 9.03
C TRP A 163 11.78 23.74 9.87
N VAL A 164 12.67 24.31 10.68
CA VAL A 164 12.32 25.46 11.51
C VAL A 164 11.94 26.66 10.66
N ASN A 165 12.72 26.96 9.61
CA ASN A 165 12.46 28.08 8.71
C ASN A 165 11.19 27.89 7.84
N ALA A 166 10.78 26.65 7.59
CA ALA A 166 9.55 26.34 6.87
C ALA A 166 8.28 26.56 7.71
N GLU A 167 8.41 26.70 9.02
CA GLU A 167 7.34 26.97 10.00
C GLU A 167 6.07 26.11 9.76
N PRO A 168 6.18 24.77 9.72
CA PRO A 168 5.04 23.94 9.40
C PRO A 168 3.94 24.07 10.47
N THR A 169 2.71 24.32 10.04
CA THR A 169 1.54 24.24 10.91
C THR A 169 1.34 22.78 11.30
N ILE A 170 1.19 22.51 12.59
CA ILE A 170 1.06 21.14 13.09
C ILE A 170 -0.39 20.69 13.05
N CYS A 171 -0.65 19.57 12.38
CA CYS A 171 -1.92 18.88 12.35
C CYS A 171 -1.79 17.53 13.07
N TYR A 172 -2.11 17.50 14.36
CA TYR A 172 -2.03 16.30 15.19
C TYR A 172 -3.36 15.57 15.22
N LEU A 173 -3.44 14.42 14.52
CA LEU A 173 -4.66 13.61 14.47
C LEU A 173 -4.79 12.77 15.74
N THR A 174 -5.96 12.85 16.41
CA THR A 174 -6.21 12.19 17.68
C THR A 174 -7.09 10.96 17.57
N LYS A 175 -8.00 10.88 16.57
CA LYS A 175 -8.96 9.78 16.44
C LYS A 175 -8.33 8.55 15.81
N GLN A 176 -8.43 7.42 16.49
CA GLN A 176 -7.95 6.11 16.05
C GLN A 176 -8.97 5.39 15.15
N TYR A 177 -8.48 4.70 14.10
CA TYR A 177 -9.31 3.96 13.15
C TYR A 177 -8.81 2.52 12.91
N ARG A 178 -7.58 2.19 13.28
CA ARG A 178 -6.98 0.87 13.02
C ARG A 178 -7.26 -0.12 14.12
N GLN A 179 -6.92 0.24 15.34
CA GLN A 179 -7.11 -0.61 16.50
C GLN A 179 -8.58 -0.63 16.90
N THR A 180 -9.13 -1.83 17.03
CA THR A 180 -10.52 -2.07 17.47
C THR A 180 -10.59 -2.55 18.93
N SER A 181 -9.43 -2.69 19.59
CA SER A 181 -9.28 -3.08 20.99
C SER A 181 -8.76 -1.88 21.78
N ASP A 182 -9.51 -1.46 22.80
CA ASP A 182 -9.10 -0.38 23.70
C ASP A 182 -7.85 -0.75 24.49
N GLU A 183 -7.68 -2.03 24.83
CA GLU A 183 -6.52 -2.57 25.53
C GLU A 183 -5.22 -2.36 24.75
N LEU A 184 -5.18 -2.74 23.47
CA LEU A 184 -3.99 -2.51 22.62
C LEU A 184 -3.72 -1.01 22.44
N ASN A 185 -4.77 -0.20 22.27
CA ASN A 185 -4.63 1.26 22.21
C ASN A 185 -4.02 1.84 23.47
N SER A 186 -4.45 1.38 24.65
CA SER A 186 -3.92 1.84 25.92
C SER A 186 -2.45 1.51 26.08
N ILE A 187 -2.03 0.26 25.74
CA ILE A 187 -0.62 -0.15 25.73
C ILE A 187 0.21 0.74 24.80
N LEU A 188 -0.25 0.96 23.57
CA LEU A 188 0.46 1.81 22.60
C LEU A 188 0.59 3.27 23.07
N ASN A 189 -0.42 3.80 23.72
CA ASN A 189 -0.39 5.15 24.28
C ASN A 189 0.57 5.25 25.48
N GLU A 190 0.64 4.23 26.33
CA GLU A 190 1.61 4.19 27.42
C GLU A 190 3.06 4.08 26.91
N ILE A 191 3.32 3.26 25.88
CA ILE A 191 4.64 3.24 25.22
C ILE A 191 5.01 4.65 24.73
N ARG A 192 4.08 5.35 24.07
CA ARG A 192 4.31 6.74 23.60
C ARG A 192 4.56 7.70 24.75
N SER A 193 3.89 7.51 25.89
CA SER A 193 4.10 8.33 27.09
C SER A 193 5.45 8.10 27.78
N GLY A 194 6.18 7.07 27.37
CA GLY A 194 7.45 6.65 27.97
C GLY A 194 7.30 6.00 29.34
N LYS A 195 6.07 5.63 29.74
CA LYS A 195 5.78 4.98 31.02
C LYS A 195 4.74 3.89 30.79
N ILE A 196 5.15 2.65 30.94
CA ILE A 196 4.27 1.49 30.96
C ILE A 196 3.86 1.18 32.39
N SER A 197 2.56 1.05 32.62
CA SER A 197 2.01 0.57 33.89
C SER A 197 2.33 -0.91 34.10
N GLU A 198 2.42 -1.31 35.37
CA GLU A 198 2.63 -2.72 35.73
C GLU A 198 1.52 -3.61 35.13
N MET A 199 0.29 -3.14 35.11
CA MET A 199 -0.85 -3.86 34.53
C MET A 199 -0.62 -4.16 33.04
N HIS A 200 -0.25 -3.16 32.21
CA HIS A 200 -0.04 -3.35 30.79
C HIS A 200 1.24 -4.14 30.49
N PHE A 201 2.27 -4.00 31.33
CA PHE A 201 3.45 -4.84 31.25
C PHE A 201 3.11 -6.31 31.50
N GLN A 202 2.32 -6.63 32.52
CA GLN A 202 1.81 -7.98 32.82
C GLN A 202 0.95 -8.51 31.66
N GLN A 203 0.10 -7.68 31.05
CA GLN A 203 -0.68 -8.08 29.88
C GLN A 203 0.22 -8.49 28.71
N LEU A 204 1.30 -7.73 28.42
CA LEU A 204 2.28 -8.11 27.40
C LEU A 204 3.05 -9.40 27.77
N GLN A 205 3.39 -9.57 29.04
CA GLN A 205 4.00 -10.81 29.53
C GLN A 205 3.06 -12.01 29.34
N ASN A 206 1.78 -11.85 29.60
CA ASN A 206 0.77 -12.91 29.49
C ASN A 206 0.59 -13.40 28.04
N VAL A 207 0.85 -12.57 27.02
CA VAL A 207 0.78 -13.00 25.61
C VAL A 207 2.08 -13.66 25.12
N ILE A 208 3.13 -13.75 25.94
CA ILE A 208 4.35 -14.48 25.61
C ILE A 208 4.05 -15.99 25.57
N GLY A 209 4.32 -16.61 24.44
CA GLY A 209 4.12 -18.04 24.23
C GLY A 209 2.65 -18.49 24.06
N GLN A 210 1.66 -17.58 24.20
CA GLN A 210 0.26 -17.93 23.96
C GLN A 210 0.01 -18.32 22.49
N SER A 211 -0.94 -19.24 22.26
CA SER A 211 -1.36 -19.61 20.92
C SER A 211 -2.44 -18.67 20.40
N ILE A 212 -2.26 -18.16 19.18
CA ILE A 212 -3.26 -17.34 18.50
C ILE A 212 -4.36 -18.26 17.94
N LYS A 213 -5.62 -17.97 18.24
CA LYS A 213 -6.79 -18.64 17.64
C LYS A 213 -7.06 -18.07 16.24
N SER A 214 -6.18 -18.33 15.29
CA SER A 214 -6.36 -17.90 13.90
C SER A 214 -6.41 -19.12 12.98
N LYS A 215 -7.28 -19.10 11.97
CA LYS A 215 -7.33 -20.13 10.94
C LYS A 215 -6.10 -20.12 10.03
N ILE A 216 -5.48 -18.97 9.84
CA ILE A 216 -4.24 -18.81 9.07
C ILE A 216 -3.07 -18.63 10.04
N LYS A 217 -1.96 -19.35 9.81
CA LYS A 217 -0.74 -19.19 10.60
C LYS A 217 -0.30 -17.72 10.67
N PRO A 218 -0.04 -17.15 11.86
CA PRO A 218 0.36 -15.75 11.98
C PRO A 218 1.69 -15.48 11.27
N THR A 219 1.89 -14.24 10.82
CA THR A 219 3.17 -13.80 10.26
C THR A 219 4.17 -13.54 11.38
N LYS A 220 5.40 -14.01 11.20
CA LYS A 220 6.48 -13.75 12.16
C LYS A 220 7.14 -12.41 11.86
N LEU A 221 7.24 -11.54 12.87
CA LEU A 221 7.96 -10.26 12.78
C LEU A 221 9.30 -10.37 13.53
N PHE A 222 10.37 -10.02 12.83
CA PHE A 222 11.73 -10.01 13.37
C PHE A 222 12.35 -8.62 13.33
N THR A 223 13.22 -8.34 14.28
CA THR A 223 13.99 -7.09 14.34
C THR A 223 15.04 -7.01 13.24
N HIS A 224 15.60 -8.13 12.79
CA HIS A 224 16.69 -8.23 11.83
C HIS A 224 16.27 -8.92 10.52
N ASN A 225 16.95 -8.56 9.40
CA ASN A 225 16.69 -9.15 8.08
C ASN A 225 17.24 -10.59 7.93
N TYR A 226 18.20 -11.00 8.77
CA TYR A 226 19.06 -12.16 8.54
C TYR A 226 18.30 -13.47 8.30
N ASP A 227 17.17 -13.68 8.95
CA ASP A 227 16.49 -14.98 8.92
C ASP A 227 15.18 -15.00 8.12
N VAL A 228 14.68 -13.84 7.72
CA VAL A 228 13.35 -13.75 7.09
C VAL A 228 13.27 -14.50 5.76
N ASP A 229 14.25 -14.30 4.88
CA ASP A 229 14.21 -14.93 3.56
C ASP A 229 14.50 -16.45 3.70
N LYS A 230 15.43 -16.85 4.60
CA LYS A 230 15.69 -18.26 4.91
C LYS A 230 14.47 -18.97 5.51
N ILE A 231 13.75 -18.33 6.44
CA ILE A 231 12.54 -18.89 7.03
C ILE A 231 11.47 -19.08 5.94
N ASN A 232 11.24 -18.08 5.12
CA ASN A 232 10.26 -18.16 4.04
C ASN A 232 10.59 -19.28 3.04
N GLU A 233 11.85 -19.38 2.62
CA GLU A 233 12.31 -20.46 1.74
C GLU A 233 12.20 -21.84 2.40
N ALA A 234 12.60 -21.96 3.66
CA ALA A 234 12.52 -23.22 4.40
C ALA A 234 11.07 -23.70 4.56
N GLU A 235 10.13 -22.79 4.86
CA GLU A 235 8.72 -23.13 4.97
C GLU A 235 8.14 -23.52 3.61
N LEU A 236 8.50 -22.82 2.52
CA LEU A 236 8.07 -23.17 1.17
C LEU A 236 8.58 -24.54 0.73
N LYS A 237 9.84 -24.91 1.07
CA LYS A 237 10.45 -26.22 0.77
C LYS A 237 9.74 -27.37 1.47
N LYS A 238 9.13 -27.14 2.64
CA LYS A 238 8.35 -28.19 3.36
C LYS A 238 7.08 -28.59 2.62
N ILE A 239 6.57 -27.72 1.74
CA ILE A 239 5.37 -28.01 0.95
C ILE A 239 5.74 -28.92 -0.20
N LYS A 240 5.12 -30.12 -0.25
CA LYS A 240 5.39 -31.15 -1.28
C LYS A 240 4.67 -30.87 -2.61
N GLN A 241 3.81 -29.86 -2.67
CA GLN A 241 3.05 -29.49 -3.88
C GLN A 241 3.96 -28.96 -4.99
N LYS A 242 3.50 -29.05 -6.23
CA LYS A 242 4.23 -28.61 -7.43
C LYS A 242 4.49 -27.10 -7.40
N SER A 243 5.72 -26.70 -7.67
CA SER A 243 6.14 -25.30 -7.75
C SER A 243 5.61 -24.61 -8.98
N ARG A 244 5.23 -23.33 -8.84
CA ARG A 244 4.98 -22.39 -9.94
C ARG A 244 5.81 -21.14 -9.75
N PHE A 245 6.36 -20.65 -10.86
CA PHE A 245 7.23 -19.49 -10.88
C PHE A 245 6.53 -18.30 -11.56
N PHE A 246 6.63 -17.15 -10.95
CA PHE A 246 6.10 -15.88 -11.45
C PHE A 246 7.27 -14.93 -11.63
N THR A 247 7.53 -14.54 -12.89
CA THR A 247 8.61 -13.62 -13.24
C THR A 247 8.01 -12.26 -13.61
N ALA A 248 8.57 -11.21 -13.02
CA ALA A 248 8.14 -9.84 -13.31
C ALA A 248 8.46 -9.45 -14.74
N SER A 249 7.54 -8.73 -15.39
CA SER A 249 7.86 -8.03 -16.63
C SER A 249 8.25 -6.58 -16.35
N THR A 250 9.29 -6.08 -17.02
CA THR A 250 9.81 -4.73 -16.82
C THR A 250 9.90 -3.98 -18.13
N LYS A 251 9.58 -2.66 -18.11
CA LYS A 251 9.70 -1.78 -19.28
C LYS A 251 10.21 -0.41 -18.85
N GLY A 252 11.03 0.24 -19.66
CA GLY A 252 11.42 1.63 -19.49
C GLY A 252 12.90 1.84 -19.20
N ASN A 253 13.25 2.99 -18.61
CA ASN A 253 14.62 3.38 -18.34
C ASN A 253 15.26 2.51 -17.24
N GLU A 254 16.42 1.93 -17.52
CA GLU A 254 17.11 0.95 -16.66
C GLU A 254 17.42 1.49 -15.25
N LYS A 255 17.92 2.75 -15.13
CA LYS A 255 18.20 3.38 -13.83
C LYS A 255 16.95 3.63 -13.00
N LEU A 256 15.83 3.97 -13.66
CA LEU A 256 14.54 4.13 -12.98
C LEU A 256 13.96 2.77 -12.58
N LEU A 257 14.17 1.74 -13.40
CA LEU A 257 13.79 0.36 -13.11
C LEU A 257 14.53 -0.19 -11.88
N GLU A 258 15.84 0.02 -11.78
CA GLU A 258 16.60 -0.37 -10.58
C GLU A 258 16.05 0.29 -9.31
N GLY A 259 15.74 1.59 -9.37
CA GLY A 259 15.10 2.30 -8.27
C GLY A 259 13.73 1.74 -7.94
N LEU A 260 12.92 1.45 -8.96
CA LEU A 260 11.58 0.87 -8.80
C LEU A 260 11.65 -0.54 -8.21
N LYS A 261 12.53 -1.41 -8.70
CA LYS A 261 12.74 -2.78 -8.17
C LYS A 261 13.12 -2.78 -6.70
N LYS A 262 13.98 -1.86 -6.27
CA LYS A 262 14.36 -1.71 -4.84
C LYS A 262 13.21 -1.19 -3.97
N SER A 263 12.28 -0.44 -4.55
CA SER A 263 11.14 0.15 -3.83
C SER A 263 9.92 -0.78 -3.75
N VAL A 264 9.78 -1.70 -4.69
CA VAL A 264 8.66 -2.64 -4.74
C VAL A 264 8.94 -3.82 -3.81
N LEU A 265 7.94 -4.21 -3.01
CA LEU A 265 8.03 -5.39 -2.15
C LEU A 265 7.88 -6.71 -2.91
N ALA A 266 7.24 -6.70 -4.10
CA ALA A 266 7.13 -7.86 -4.95
C ALA A 266 8.49 -8.23 -5.54
N MET A 267 8.79 -9.53 -5.55
CA MET A 267 10.08 -10.06 -6.02
C MET A 267 10.10 -10.14 -7.56
N GLU A 268 11.28 -9.99 -8.18
CA GLU A 268 11.44 -10.16 -9.63
C GLU A 268 11.10 -11.58 -10.09
N SER A 269 11.47 -12.57 -9.30
CA SER A 269 11.09 -13.97 -9.49
C SER A 269 10.58 -14.53 -8.17
N MET A 270 9.44 -15.18 -8.20
CA MET A 270 8.79 -15.73 -7.02
C MET A 270 8.28 -17.13 -7.29
N GLU A 271 8.65 -18.07 -6.42
CA GLU A 271 8.12 -19.42 -6.37
C GLU A 271 6.92 -19.48 -5.43
N LEU A 272 5.82 -20.04 -5.90
CA LEU A 272 4.62 -20.32 -5.10
C LEU A 272 4.20 -21.78 -5.24
N LYS A 273 3.57 -22.31 -4.19
CA LYS A 273 2.94 -23.63 -4.15
C LYS A 273 1.57 -23.52 -3.51
N ILE A 274 0.66 -24.43 -3.82
CA ILE A 274 -0.60 -24.57 -3.08
C ILE A 274 -0.25 -24.85 -1.62
N GLY A 275 -0.86 -24.12 -0.67
CA GLY A 275 -0.53 -24.11 0.75
C GLY A 275 0.53 -23.06 1.15
N ALA A 276 1.07 -22.28 0.19
CA ALA A 276 2.00 -21.22 0.50
C ALA A 276 1.30 -20.07 1.22
N LYS A 277 1.87 -19.64 2.35
CA LYS A 277 1.41 -18.45 3.06
C LYS A 277 1.95 -17.20 2.38
N VAL A 278 1.05 -16.32 2.00
CA VAL A 278 1.36 -15.09 1.27
C VAL A 278 0.72 -13.86 1.91
N MET A 279 1.26 -12.70 1.58
CA MET A 279 0.60 -11.42 1.83
C MET A 279 0.56 -10.59 0.56
N PHE A 280 -0.49 -9.79 0.44
CA PHE A 280 -0.57 -8.77 -0.58
C PHE A 280 0.36 -7.60 -0.23
N VAL A 281 1.16 -7.17 -1.20
CA VAL A 281 2.15 -6.09 -1.04
C VAL A 281 1.70 -4.78 -1.70
N ARG A 282 0.40 -4.65 -1.93
CA ARG A 282 -0.23 -3.47 -2.52
C ARG A 282 -1.67 -3.30 -2.02
N ASN A 283 -2.12 -2.04 -1.96
CA ASN A 283 -3.53 -1.73 -1.76
C ASN A 283 -4.29 -1.95 -3.06
N ILE A 284 -5.35 -2.76 -3.04
CA ILE A 284 -6.26 -3.03 -4.17
C ILE A 284 -7.68 -2.78 -3.67
N PRO A 285 -8.13 -1.50 -3.63
CA PRO A 285 -9.40 -1.11 -3.01
C PRO A 285 -10.62 -1.81 -3.61
N GLU A 286 -10.61 -2.05 -4.93
CA GLU A 286 -11.68 -2.75 -5.64
C GLU A 286 -11.87 -4.20 -5.21
N LYS A 287 -10.83 -4.82 -4.63
CA LYS A 287 -10.88 -6.17 -4.03
C LYS A 287 -10.96 -6.12 -2.50
N GLY A 288 -11.03 -4.93 -1.91
CA GLY A 288 -11.01 -4.73 -0.46
C GLY A 288 -9.69 -5.17 0.20
N LEU A 289 -8.57 -5.12 -0.54
CA LEU A 289 -7.27 -5.54 -0.07
C LEU A 289 -6.43 -4.33 0.35
N VAL A 290 -5.72 -4.50 1.44
CA VAL A 290 -4.69 -3.55 1.91
C VAL A 290 -3.32 -4.22 1.90
N ASN A 291 -2.28 -3.42 1.79
CA ASN A 291 -0.91 -3.93 1.95
C ASN A 291 -0.75 -4.58 3.33
N GLY A 292 -0.26 -5.83 3.33
CA GLY A 292 -0.21 -6.68 4.52
C GLY A 292 -1.39 -7.63 4.68
N SER A 293 -2.43 -7.59 3.81
CA SER A 293 -3.51 -8.58 3.83
C SER A 293 -2.96 -9.99 3.64
N LEU A 294 -3.19 -10.86 4.62
CA LEU A 294 -2.68 -12.22 4.66
C LEU A 294 -3.61 -13.20 3.97
N GLY A 295 -3.03 -14.25 3.40
CA GLY A 295 -3.78 -15.36 2.82
C GLY A 295 -2.92 -16.61 2.60
N GLU A 296 -3.56 -17.63 2.07
CA GLU A 296 -2.94 -18.90 1.67
C GLU A 296 -3.27 -19.18 0.21
N VAL A 297 -2.29 -19.56 -0.59
CA VAL A 297 -2.52 -20.00 -1.97
C VAL A 297 -3.26 -21.32 -1.92
N VAL A 298 -4.50 -21.36 -2.39
CA VAL A 298 -5.35 -22.56 -2.38
C VAL A 298 -5.41 -23.23 -3.74
N ASP A 299 -5.18 -22.46 -4.81
CA ASP A 299 -5.15 -22.98 -6.17
C ASP A 299 -4.48 -21.95 -7.10
N PHE A 300 -4.41 -22.28 -8.39
CA PHE A 300 -4.06 -21.37 -9.47
C PHE A 300 -5.22 -21.38 -10.46
N ASP A 301 -5.62 -20.21 -10.99
CA ASP A 301 -6.72 -20.16 -11.95
C ASP A 301 -6.41 -21.00 -13.21
N ASP A 302 -7.46 -21.36 -13.95
CA ASP A 302 -7.35 -22.18 -15.17
C ASP A 302 -6.97 -21.36 -16.41
N GLU A 303 -6.76 -20.04 -16.28
CA GLU A 303 -6.34 -19.17 -17.39
C GLU A 303 -4.89 -19.49 -17.83
N GLU A 304 -4.50 -19.06 -19.03
CA GLU A 304 -3.16 -19.31 -19.58
C GLU A 304 -2.04 -18.84 -18.64
N GLU A 305 -2.26 -17.74 -17.92
CA GLU A 305 -1.28 -17.17 -16.98
C GLU A 305 -1.33 -17.79 -15.57
N LYS A 306 -2.33 -18.62 -15.26
CA LYS A 306 -2.47 -19.39 -14.01
C LYS A 306 -2.17 -18.60 -12.75
N HIS A 307 -2.87 -17.48 -12.57
CA HIS A 307 -2.68 -16.61 -11.42
C HIS A 307 -3.02 -17.31 -10.09
N PRO A 308 -2.34 -16.94 -8.97
CA PRO A 308 -2.63 -17.55 -7.68
C PRO A 308 -4.04 -17.21 -7.19
N LEU A 309 -4.81 -18.22 -6.79
CA LEU A 309 -6.04 -18.06 -6.03
C LEU A 309 -5.70 -18.09 -4.55
N VAL A 310 -5.96 -16.99 -3.86
CA VAL A 310 -5.59 -16.79 -2.47
C VAL A 310 -6.85 -16.77 -1.61
N ARG A 311 -6.91 -17.63 -0.59
CA ARG A 311 -7.91 -17.55 0.48
C ARG A 311 -7.38 -16.61 1.55
N LEU A 312 -8.13 -15.53 1.80
CA LEU A 312 -7.83 -14.54 2.83
C LEU A 312 -8.18 -15.05 4.24
N THR A 313 -7.78 -14.30 5.27
CA THR A 313 -8.13 -14.56 6.67
C THR A 313 -9.63 -14.48 6.97
N ASP A 314 -10.40 -13.77 6.16
CA ASP A 314 -11.87 -13.66 6.23
C ASP A 314 -12.60 -14.66 5.31
N GLU A 315 -11.91 -15.72 4.85
CA GLU A 315 -12.39 -16.80 3.98
C GLU A 315 -12.74 -16.38 2.54
N ARG A 316 -12.62 -15.10 2.18
CA ARG A 316 -12.80 -14.67 0.78
C ARG A 316 -11.70 -15.27 -0.11
N LEU A 317 -12.09 -15.67 -1.31
CA LEU A 317 -11.19 -16.12 -2.36
C LEU A 317 -10.89 -14.97 -3.32
N VAL A 318 -9.62 -14.69 -3.55
CA VAL A 318 -9.18 -13.59 -4.42
C VAL A 318 -8.12 -14.09 -5.40
N ILE A 319 -8.31 -13.85 -6.69
CA ILE A 319 -7.27 -14.08 -7.71
C ILE A 319 -6.26 -12.94 -7.61
N ALA A 320 -4.99 -13.29 -7.41
CA ALA A 320 -3.88 -12.35 -7.37
C ALA A 320 -3.33 -12.11 -8.78
N SER A 321 -4.05 -11.33 -9.58
CA SER A 321 -3.62 -10.92 -10.93
C SER A 321 -2.41 -9.98 -10.84
N PRO A 322 -1.51 -9.98 -11.84
CA PRO A 322 -0.37 -9.07 -11.87
C PRO A 322 -0.79 -7.61 -11.83
N GLU A 323 -0.08 -6.84 -11.01
CA GLU A 323 -0.26 -5.41 -10.81
C GLU A 323 0.94 -4.63 -11.36
N ASP A 324 0.69 -3.40 -11.79
CA ASP A 324 1.71 -2.54 -12.40
C ASP A 324 2.22 -1.52 -11.38
N TRP A 325 3.52 -1.51 -11.08
CA TRP A 325 4.19 -0.41 -10.42
C TRP A 325 4.84 0.47 -11.47
N LYS A 326 4.47 1.75 -11.53
CA LYS A 326 4.86 2.67 -12.60
C LYS A 326 5.49 3.94 -12.05
N ILE A 327 6.58 4.36 -12.69
CA ILE A 327 7.08 5.72 -12.59
C ILE A 327 6.58 6.45 -13.82
N GLN A 328 5.81 7.52 -13.62
CA GLN A 328 5.24 8.33 -14.69
C GLN A 328 5.81 9.74 -14.64
N ASP A 329 5.88 10.39 -15.80
CA ASP A 329 6.11 11.83 -15.88
C ASP A 329 4.83 12.61 -15.56
N GLU A 330 4.91 13.93 -15.57
CA GLU A 330 3.79 14.84 -15.27
C GLU A 330 2.61 14.71 -16.25
N ASN A 331 2.89 14.23 -17.46
CA ASN A 331 1.87 14.03 -18.49
C ASN A 331 1.23 12.62 -18.40
N GLY A 332 1.67 11.81 -17.43
CA GLY A 332 1.23 10.43 -17.24
C GLY A 332 1.90 9.43 -18.20
N LYS A 333 2.96 9.83 -18.91
CA LYS A 333 3.77 8.92 -19.72
C LYS A 333 4.58 8.02 -18.80
N VAL A 334 4.50 6.70 -19.01
CA VAL A 334 5.24 5.71 -18.24
C VAL A 334 6.72 5.80 -18.61
N LEU A 335 7.57 6.09 -17.63
CA LEU A 335 9.03 6.15 -17.75
C LEU A 335 9.68 4.83 -17.37
N ALA A 336 9.11 4.14 -16.38
CA ALA A 336 9.50 2.80 -15.97
C ALA A 336 8.26 2.05 -15.44
N GLU A 337 8.19 0.77 -15.71
CA GLU A 337 7.10 -0.12 -15.30
C GLU A 337 7.69 -1.45 -14.82
N PHE A 338 7.20 -1.90 -13.66
CA PHE A 338 7.44 -3.22 -13.09
C PHE A 338 6.08 -3.88 -12.89
N LYS A 339 5.82 -5.01 -13.53
CA LYS A 339 4.56 -5.74 -13.44
C LYS A 339 4.79 -7.13 -12.85
N GLN A 340 4.11 -7.46 -11.77
CA GLN A 340 4.23 -8.74 -11.06
C GLN A 340 2.95 -9.05 -10.29
N VAL A 341 2.70 -10.30 -9.94
CA VAL A 341 1.68 -10.65 -8.96
C VAL A 341 1.98 -9.94 -7.63
N PRO A 342 0.99 -9.27 -7.01
CA PRO A 342 1.21 -8.42 -5.84
C PRO A 342 1.32 -9.23 -4.54
N LEU A 343 2.08 -10.30 -4.57
CA LEU A 343 2.26 -11.24 -3.46
C LEU A 343 3.71 -11.31 -3.00
N ARG A 344 3.89 -11.71 -1.74
CA ARG A 344 5.14 -12.11 -1.14
C ARG A 344 4.89 -13.26 -0.16
N LEU A 345 5.87 -14.16 0.00
CA LEU A 345 5.83 -15.13 1.08
C LEU A 345 5.77 -14.41 2.43
N ALA A 346 4.93 -14.90 3.33
CA ALA A 346 4.57 -14.19 4.56
C ALA A 346 4.60 -15.03 5.82
N TRP A 347 5.44 -16.06 5.87
CA TRP A 347 5.73 -16.73 7.14
C TRP A 347 6.56 -15.84 8.07
N ALA A 348 7.47 -15.04 7.48
CA ALA A 348 8.28 -14.06 8.20
C ALA A 348 8.48 -12.77 7.41
N ILE A 349 8.53 -11.62 8.12
CA ILE A 349 8.92 -10.30 7.60
C ILE A 349 9.68 -9.53 8.68
N THR A 350 10.40 -8.47 8.30
CA THR A 350 11.03 -7.60 9.31
C THR A 350 10.08 -6.49 9.77
N ILE A 351 10.29 -6.00 11.00
CA ILE A 351 9.54 -4.87 11.55
C ILE A 351 9.64 -3.64 10.64
N HIS A 352 10.83 -3.36 10.09
CA HIS A 352 11.02 -2.27 9.13
C HIS A 352 10.15 -2.40 7.88
N LYS A 353 10.08 -3.61 7.30
CA LYS A 353 9.25 -3.88 6.12
C LYS A 353 7.75 -3.90 6.44
N SER A 354 7.37 -4.09 7.71
CA SER A 354 5.97 -4.05 8.15
C SER A 354 5.43 -2.63 8.37
N GLN A 355 6.30 -1.61 8.33
CA GLN A 355 5.86 -0.22 8.50
C GLN A 355 4.81 0.17 7.44
N GLY A 356 3.77 0.88 7.83
CA GLY A 356 2.63 1.19 6.97
C GLY A 356 1.62 0.06 6.77
N MET A 357 1.96 -1.20 7.10
CA MET A 357 1.07 -2.35 6.96
C MET A 357 0.08 -2.49 8.13
N THR A 358 -0.97 -3.28 7.92
CA THR A 358 -1.87 -3.77 8.95
C THR A 358 -1.90 -5.28 8.88
N LEU A 359 -1.67 -5.96 10.01
CA LEU A 359 -1.63 -7.41 10.10
C LEU A 359 -2.83 -7.91 10.90
N ASP A 360 -3.45 -8.99 10.42
CA ASP A 360 -4.57 -9.61 11.12
C ASP A 360 -4.11 -10.44 12.33
N ALA A 361 -2.94 -11.09 12.21
CA ALA A 361 -2.30 -11.84 13.30
C ALA A 361 -0.77 -11.84 13.12
N ALA A 362 -0.02 -11.77 14.24
CA ALA A 362 1.44 -11.82 14.19
C ALA A 362 2.06 -12.55 15.39
N GLU A 363 3.14 -13.31 15.13
CA GLU A 363 4.11 -13.72 16.12
C GLU A 363 5.27 -12.73 16.08
N ILE A 364 5.56 -12.04 17.19
CA ILE A 364 6.55 -10.96 17.23
C ILE A 364 7.67 -11.33 18.20
N ASP A 365 8.91 -11.28 17.72
CA ASP A 365 10.09 -11.42 18.55
C ASP A 365 10.74 -10.05 18.78
N LEU A 366 10.62 -9.55 20.01
CA LEU A 366 11.21 -8.30 20.47
C LEU A 366 12.37 -8.52 21.46
N SER A 367 12.86 -9.76 21.62
CA SER A 367 13.97 -10.09 22.52
C SER A 367 15.26 -9.35 22.14
N ASN A 368 15.47 -9.15 20.84
CA ASN A 368 16.67 -8.54 20.26
C ASN A 368 16.39 -7.14 19.68
N THR A 369 15.45 -6.42 20.27
CA THR A 369 15.21 -5.01 19.87
C THR A 369 16.45 -4.19 20.18
N PHE A 370 16.94 -3.45 19.17
CA PHE A 370 18.15 -2.64 19.25
C PHE A 370 17.94 -1.15 18.98
N GLU A 371 16.74 -0.76 18.53
CA GLU A 371 16.39 0.62 18.21
C GLU A 371 15.07 0.98 18.92
N LYS A 372 15.03 2.16 19.54
CA LYS A 372 13.82 2.70 20.16
C LYS A 372 12.72 2.90 19.10
N GLY A 373 11.48 2.61 19.48
CA GLY A 373 10.34 2.65 18.57
C GLY A 373 10.07 1.36 17.80
N GLN A 374 11.00 0.40 17.71
CA GLN A 374 10.75 -0.87 17.02
C GLN A 374 9.56 -1.64 17.59
N GLY A 375 9.48 -1.74 18.93
CA GLY A 375 8.37 -2.42 19.57
C GLY A 375 7.05 -1.69 19.34
N TYR A 376 7.04 -0.36 19.44
CA TYR A 376 5.86 0.45 19.10
C TYR A 376 5.40 0.21 17.65
N VAL A 377 6.33 0.19 16.69
CA VAL A 377 6.01 -0.11 15.28
C VAL A 377 5.42 -1.51 15.16
N ALA A 378 6.05 -2.53 15.74
CA ALA A 378 5.61 -3.92 15.62
C ALA A 378 4.20 -4.13 16.20
N LEU A 379 3.96 -3.68 17.44
CA LEU A 379 2.67 -3.80 18.11
C LEU A 379 1.57 -3.01 17.40
N SER A 380 1.90 -1.82 16.89
CA SER A 380 0.93 -0.98 16.18
C SER A 380 0.49 -1.54 14.82
N ARG A 381 1.08 -2.63 14.32
CA ARG A 381 0.62 -3.32 13.10
C ARG A 381 -0.70 -4.06 13.29
N LEU A 382 -0.99 -4.50 14.52
CA LEU A 382 -2.16 -5.29 14.86
C LEU A 382 -3.40 -4.44 15.14
N LYS A 383 -4.56 -5.05 14.94
CA LYS A 383 -5.86 -4.45 15.29
C LYS A 383 -6.27 -4.77 16.72
N LYS A 384 -5.86 -5.94 17.25
CA LYS A 384 -6.27 -6.47 18.55
C LYS A 384 -5.11 -7.19 19.25
N LEU A 385 -5.08 -7.11 20.57
CA LEU A 385 -4.08 -7.78 21.39
C LEU A 385 -4.21 -9.31 21.31
N GLU A 386 -5.42 -9.86 21.22
CA GLU A 386 -5.69 -11.30 21.11
C GLU A 386 -5.06 -11.97 19.88
N ASN A 387 -4.70 -11.17 18.87
CA ASN A 387 -4.04 -11.63 17.64
C ASN A 387 -2.51 -11.50 17.70
N LEU A 388 -1.98 -11.18 18.87
CA LEU A 388 -0.56 -11.10 19.16
C LEU A 388 -0.09 -12.37 19.88
N LYS A 389 1.03 -12.93 19.41
CA LYS A 389 1.86 -13.84 20.17
C LYS A 389 3.25 -13.24 20.28
N LEU A 390 3.67 -12.88 21.47
CA LEU A 390 5.05 -12.50 21.71
C LEU A 390 5.91 -13.77 21.87
N LEU A 391 7.09 -13.76 21.24
CA LEU A 391 8.11 -14.80 21.43
C LEU A 391 9.10 -14.38 22.52
N GLY A 392 9.31 -13.09 22.67
CA GLY A 392 10.13 -12.47 23.70
C GLY A 392 10.07 -10.96 23.63
N LEU A 393 10.50 -10.30 24.70
CA LEU A 393 10.45 -8.87 24.90
C LEU A 393 11.65 -8.40 25.71
N ASN A 394 12.39 -7.42 25.23
CA ASN A 394 13.39 -6.70 26.02
C ASN A 394 12.90 -5.29 26.39
N GLU A 395 13.58 -4.65 27.35
CA GLU A 395 13.20 -3.30 27.81
C GLU A 395 13.25 -2.23 26.70
N MET A 396 14.19 -2.37 25.75
CA MET A 396 14.33 -1.43 24.63
C MET A 396 13.08 -1.38 23.74
N ALA A 397 12.37 -2.50 23.62
CA ALA A 397 11.16 -2.59 22.80
C ALA A 397 10.02 -1.67 23.26
N LEU A 398 9.99 -1.36 24.57
CA LEU A 398 8.95 -0.50 25.16
C LEU A 398 9.41 0.95 25.29
N GLN A 399 10.62 1.27 24.82
CA GLN A 399 11.17 2.61 24.88
C GLN A 399 10.92 3.39 23.59
N VAL A 400 10.74 4.69 23.77
CA VAL A 400 10.69 5.70 22.69
C VAL A 400 11.85 6.68 22.83
N ASP A 401 12.16 7.36 21.74
CA ASP A 401 13.24 8.36 21.75
C ASP A 401 12.86 9.57 22.61
N GLY A 402 13.74 9.98 23.53
CA GLY A 402 13.45 11.07 24.48
C GLY A 402 13.35 12.44 23.80
N LEU A 403 14.02 12.67 22.66
CA LEU A 403 13.88 13.91 21.90
C LEU A 403 12.55 13.92 21.14
N ALA A 404 12.16 12.78 20.53
CA ALA A 404 10.86 12.61 19.90
C ALA A 404 9.72 12.83 20.90
N PHE A 405 9.84 12.31 22.13
CA PHE A 405 8.86 12.52 23.21
C PHE A 405 8.70 14.01 23.56
N LYS A 406 9.81 14.75 23.72
CA LYS A 406 9.76 16.19 24.00
C LYS A 406 9.15 16.97 22.84
N ALA A 407 9.50 16.62 21.61
CA ALA A 407 8.98 17.24 20.41
C ALA A 407 7.47 16.97 20.23
N ASP A 408 7.00 15.75 20.52
CA ASP A 408 5.58 15.36 20.40
C ASP A 408 4.68 16.22 21.30
N ARG A 409 5.11 16.47 22.54
CA ARG A 409 4.38 17.38 23.45
C ARG A 409 4.22 18.77 22.82
N ARG A 410 5.29 19.31 22.26
CA ARG A 410 5.27 20.61 21.58
C ARG A 410 4.39 20.58 20.33
N PHE A 411 4.41 19.50 19.57
CA PHE A 411 3.53 19.33 18.41
C PHE A 411 2.05 19.29 18.80
N GLN A 412 1.70 18.64 19.91
CA GLN A 412 0.33 18.64 20.41
C GLN A 412 -0.12 20.05 20.83
N GLU A 413 0.70 20.79 21.56
CA GLU A 413 0.41 22.19 21.93
C GLU A 413 0.19 23.08 20.71
N LEU A 414 1.08 23.03 19.73
CA LEU A 414 0.98 23.79 18.49
C LEU A 414 -0.23 23.41 17.64
N SER A 415 -0.60 22.12 17.62
CA SER A 415 -1.81 21.66 16.96
C SER A 415 -3.09 22.17 17.61
N ASN A 416 -3.13 22.22 18.94
CA ASN A 416 -4.27 22.79 19.67
C ASN A 416 -4.42 24.28 19.39
N LEU A 417 -3.32 25.03 19.33
CA LEU A 417 -3.34 26.45 18.95
C LEU A 417 -3.80 26.62 17.49
N ALA A 418 -3.36 25.77 16.58
CA ALA A 418 -3.78 25.82 15.19
C ALA A 418 -5.28 25.52 15.05
N GLU A 419 -5.83 24.61 15.86
CA GLU A 419 -7.25 24.29 15.88
C GLU A 419 -8.11 25.44 16.40
N GLN A 420 -7.67 26.11 17.47
CA GLN A 420 -8.38 27.25 18.07
C GLN A 420 -8.42 28.46 17.14
N ASN A 421 -7.36 28.70 16.36
CA ASN A 421 -7.22 29.83 15.45
C ASN A 421 -7.84 29.57 14.06
N ASN A 422 -8.56 28.45 13.87
CA ASN A 422 -9.11 28.06 12.59
C ASN A 422 -10.45 28.77 12.34
N ASN A 423 -10.44 29.71 11.38
CA ASN A 423 -11.64 30.27 10.78
C ASN A 423 -11.92 29.56 9.46
N ALA A 424 -13.03 28.80 9.40
CA ALA A 424 -13.36 27.97 8.25
C ALA A 424 -13.50 28.80 6.94
N SER A 425 -14.14 29.98 7.00
CA SER A 425 -14.29 30.87 5.83
C SER A 425 -12.94 31.39 5.34
N ALA A 426 -12.07 31.81 6.26
CA ALA A 426 -10.73 32.29 5.90
C ALA A 426 -9.86 31.19 5.26
N LEU A 427 -10.00 29.94 5.71
CA LEU A 427 -9.30 28.80 5.13
C LEU A 427 -9.82 28.46 3.72
N GLU A 428 -11.13 28.58 3.49
CA GLU A 428 -11.70 28.35 2.16
C GLU A 428 -11.23 29.39 1.14
N ASP A 429 -11.18 30.66 1.53
CA ASP A 429 -10.66 31.73 0.69
C ASP A 429 -9.14 31.56 0.45
N ALA A 430 -8.38 31.19 1.47
CA ALA A 430 -6.96 30.86 1.32
C ALA A 430 -6.74 29.70 0.35
N ALA A 431 -7.59 28.66 0.41
CA ALA A 431 -7.54 27.51 -0.50
C ALA A 431 -7.76 27.91 -1.96
N LYS A 432 -8.77 28.77 -2.25
CA LYS A 432 -9.01 29.28 -3.60
C LYS A 432 -7.81 30.09 -4.12
N LYS A 433 -7.29 31.02 -3.31
CA LYS A 433 -6.11 31.82 -3.65
C LYS A 433 -4.86 30.94 -3.90
N PHE A 434 -4.66 29.91 -3.07
CA PHE A 434 -3.55 28.97 -3.24
C PHE A 434 -3.64 28.21 -4.57
N ILE A 435 -4.80 27.66 -4.91
CA ILE A 435 -5.00 26.96 -6.19
C ILE A 435 -4.69 27.87 -7.37
N GLN A 436 -5.19 29.12 -7.36
CA GLN A 436 -4.91 30.10 -8.41
C GLN A 436 -3.43 30.45 -8.51
N LYS A 437 -2.76 30.68 -7.37
CA LYS A 437 -1.29 30.93 -7.31
C LYS A 437 -0.49 29.79 -7.94
N CYS A 438 -0.93 28.53 -7.74
CA CYS A 438 -0.28 27.35 -8.32
C CYS A 438 -0.67 27.09 -9.80
N GLY A 439 -1.36 27.99 -10.45
CA GLY A 439 -1.81 27.80 -11.84
C GLY A 439 -2.91 26.75 -12.01
N GLY A 440 -3.58 26.37 -10.91
CA GLY A 440 -4.70 25.43 -10.92
C GLY A 440 -6.03 26.09 -11.24
N THR A 441 -7.07 25.25 -11.39
CA THR A 441 -8.43 25.72 -11.70
C THR A 441 -9.34 25.68 -10.47
N ILE A 442 -10.21 26.71 -10.35
CA ILE A 442 -11.30 26.78 -9.38
C ILE A 442 -12.67 26.63 -10.07
N ASP A 443 -12.72 26.47 -11.41
CA ASP A 443 -13.94 26.25 -12.16
C ASP A 443 -14.50 24.85 -11.88
N GLU A 444 -15.71 24.78 -11.33
CA GLU A 444 -16.37 23.54 -10.95
C GLU A 444 -16.60 22.59 -12.13
N LYS A 445 -16.94 23.12 -13.32
CA LYS A 445 -17.14 22.31 -14.53
C LYS A 445 -15.85 21.64 -14.96
N GLU A 446 -14.75 22.38 -14.89
CA GLU A 446 -13.44 21.86 -15.23
C GLU A 446 -12.95 20.83 -14.21
N ILE A 447 -13.18 21.07 -12.91
CA ILE A 447 -12.90 20.13 -11.82
C ILE A 447 -13.68 18.82 -12.00
N LEU A 448 -14.98 18.89 -12.28
CA LEU A 448 -15.83 17.72 -12.55
C LEU A 448 -15.35 16.93 -13.76
N LYS A 449 -14.98 17.60 -14.84
CA LYS A 449 -14.40 16.97 -16.03
C LYS A 449 -13.08 16.27 -15.73
N GLN A 450 -12.22 16.88 -14.92
CA GLN A 450 -10.95 16.30 -14.52
C GLN A 450 -11.15 15.10 -13.57
N LYS A 451 -12.09 15.20 -12.64
CA LYS A 451 -12.48 14.10 -11.75
C LYS A 451 -13.00 12.89 -12.53
N GLY A 452 -13.79 13.10 -13.58
CA GLY A 452 -14.23 12.06 -14.50
C GLY A 452 -13.04 11.38 -15.22
N LYS A 453 -12.09 12.17 -15.74
CA LYS A 453 -10.86 11.65 -16.38
C LYS A 453 -9.97 10.86 -15.41
N ILE A 454 -9.84 11.30 -14.18
CA ILE A 454 -9.05 10.59 -13.14
C ILE A 454 -9.74 9.25 -12.83
N LYS A 455 -11.06 9.26 -12.61
CA LYS A 455 -11.84 8.03 -12.37
C LYS A 455 -11.78 7.06 -13.54
N SER A 456 -11.82 7.52 -14.79
CA SER A 456 -11.70 6.65 -15.96
C SER A 456 -10.30 6.06 -16.15
N LYS A 457 -9.26 6.76 -15.71
CA LYS A 457 -7.87 6.24 -15.70
C LYS A 457 -7.63 5.23 -14.57
N THR A 458 -8.32 5.36 -13.45
CA THR A 458 -8.23 4.43 -12.32
C THR A 458 -9.17 3.24 -12.45
N LYS A 459 -10.29 3.37 -13.14
CA LYS A 459 -11.14 2.28 -13.59
C LYS A 459 -10.60 1.72 -14.92
N LYS A 460 -9.58 0.89 -14.86
CA LYS A 460 -9.63 -0.29 -15.72
C LYS A 460 -10.76 -1.13 -15.13
N GLU A 461 -11.90 -1.16 -15.81
CA GLU A 461 -12.96 -2.14 -15.53
C GLU A 461 -12.29 -3.49 -15.39
N SER A 462 -12.61 -4.22 -14.32
CA SER A 462 -12.09 -5.58 -14.18
C SER A 462 -12.48 -6.35 -15.42
N THR A 463 -11.70 -7.32 -15.81
CA THR A 463 -12.01 -8.16 -16.98
C THR A 463 -13.40 -8.79 -16.84
N TYR A 464 -13.86 -9.03 -15.60
CA TYR A 464 -15.20 -9.51 -15.28
C TYR A 464 -16.28 -8.45 -15.46
N ASP A 465 -16.04 -7.19 -15.06
CA ASP A 465 -17.01 -6.09 -15.21
C ASP A 465 -17.30 -5.78 -16.68
N GLN A 466 -16.27 -5.83 -17.52
CA GLN A 466 -16.44 -5.67 -18.96
C GLN A 466 -17.26 -6.83 -19.55
N THR A 467 -17.00 -8.08 -19.14
CA THR A 467 -17.81 -9.24 -19.55
C THR A 467 -19.24 -9.10 -19.05
N LEU A 468 -19.44 -8.69 -17.79
CA LEU A 468 -20.77 -8.47 -17.19
C LEU A 468 -21.57 -7.41 -17.95
N THR A 469 -20.91 -6.32 -18.35
CA THR A 469 -21.53 -5.25 -19.15
C THR A 469 -22.05 -5.79 -20.48
N LEU A 470 -21.26 -6.61 -21.18
CA LEU A 470 -21.65 -7.21 -22.46
C LEU A 470 -22.76 -8.27 -22.27
N ILE A 471 -22.74 -9.01 -21.17
CA ILE A 471 -23.81 -9.93 -20.78
C ILE A 471 -25.13 -9.16 -20.55
N LYS A 472 -25.09 -8.06 -19.82
CA LYS A 472 -26.26 -7.18 -19.58
C LYS A 472 -26.80 -6.54 -20.88
N MET A 473 -25.93 -6.35 -21.89
CA MET A 473 -26.32 -5.90 -23.24
C MET A 473 -26.90 -7.04 -24.11
N GLY A 474 -26.99 -8.28 -23.59
CA GLY A 474 -27.56 -9.42 -24.29
C GLY A 474 -26.65 -10.02 -25.36
N ARG A 475 -25.32 -9.77 -25.32
CA ARG A 475 -24.36 -10.34 -26.26
C ARG A 475 -24.19 -11.83 -26.04
N ASN A 476 -24.10 -12.61 -27.11
CA ASN A 476 -23.81 -14.05 -27.05
C ASN A 476 -22.32 -14.32 -26.77
N LEU A 477 -21.96 -15.59 -26.50
CA LEU A 477 -20.61 -15.99 -26.12
C LEU A 477 -19.57 -15.61 -27.19
N ALA A 478 -19.86 -15.84 -28.46
CA ALA A 478 -18.96 -15.55 -29.58
C ALA A 478 -18.78 -14.03 -29.79
N GLU A 479 -19.84 -13.25 -29.63
CA GLU A 479 -19.77 -11.78 -29.69
C GLU A 479 -18.91 -11.22 -28.58
N ILE A 480 -19.09 -11.70 -27.33
CA ILE A 480 -18.27 -11.27 -26.18
C ILE A 480 -16.80 -11.65 -26.41
N SER A 481 -16.54 -12.88 -26.88
CA SER A 481 -15.19 -13.35 -27.24
C SER A 481 -14.52 -12.43 -28.26
N LYS A 482 -15.22 -12.07 -29.33
CA LYS A 482 -14.72 -11.18 -30.39
C LYS A 482 -14.50 -9.74 -29.88
N GLU A 483 -15.47 -9.14 -29.18
CA GLU A 483 -15.39 -7.77 -28.68
C GLU A 483 -14.30 -7.62 -27.60
N ARG A 484 -14.03 -8.68 -26.83
CA ARG A 484 -13.03 -8.71 -25.78
C ARG A 484 -11.65 -9.16 -26.25
N GLY A 485 -11.53 -9.75 -27.45
CA GLY A 485 -10.30 -10.37 -27.92
C GLY A 485 -9.84 -11.55 -27.05
N MET A 486 -10.79 -12.28 -26.43
CA MET A 486 -10.55 -13.40 -25.52
C MET A 486 -11.16 -14.68 -26.12
N VAL A 487 -10.59 -15.84 -25.79
CA VAL A 487 -11.17 -17.12 -26.22
C VAL A 487 -12.48 -17.41 -25.48
N GLU A 488 -13.44 -18.08 -26.14
CA GLU A 488 -14.76 -18.40 -25.57
C GLU A 488 -14.67 -19.19 -24.26
N GLY A 489 -13.67 -20.06 -24.12
CA GLY A 489 -13.42 -20.82 -22.88
C GLY A 489 -13.12 -19.94 -21.67
N THR A 490 -12.49 -18.76 -21.88
CA THR A 490 -12.25 -17.76 -20.84
C THR A 490 -13.54 -17.04 -20.48
N ILE A 491 -14.36 -16.67 -21.48
CA ILE A 491 -15.67 -16.04 -21.25
C ILE A 491 -16.61 -17.01 -20.52
N ALA A 492 -16.58 -18.31 -20.82
CA ALA A 492 -17.33 -19.33 -20.09
C ALA A 492 -16.92 -19.42 -18.61
N SER A 493 -15.63 -19.29 -18.31
CA SER A 493 -15.14 -19.20 -16.91
C SER A 493 -15.61 -17.93 -16.22
N HIS A 494 -15.66 -16.79 -16.93
CA HIS A 494 -16.25 -15.55 -16.41
C HIS A 494 -17.73 -15.73 -16.06
N ILE A 495 -18.50 -16.42 -16.90
CA ILE A 495 -19.92 -16.67 -16.68
C ILE A 495 -20.17 -17.47 -15.41
N ILE A 496 -19.35 -18.51 -15.12
CA ILE A 496 -19.46 -19.28 -13.87
C ILE A 496 -19.40 -18.34 -12.66
N LYS A 497 -18.39 -17.50 -12.63
CA LYS A 497 -18.16 -16.57 -11.53
C LYS A 497 -19.21 -15.47 -11.46
N LEU A 498 -19.49 -14.83 -12.59
CA LEU A 498 -20.44 -13.72 -12.65
C LEU A 498 -21.85 -14.13 -12.29
N LYS A 499 -22.27 -15.34 -12.64
CA LYS A 499 -23.59 -15.86 -12.25
C LYS A 499 -23.70 -16.09 -10.75
N LYS A 500 -22.59 -16.52 -10.11
CA LYS A 500 -22.53 -16.67 -8.66
C LYS A 500 -22.51 -15.32 -7.94
N ASP A 501 -21.75 -14.36 -8.46
CA ASP A 501 -21.55 -13.05 -7.84
C ASP A 501 -22.72 -12.08 -8.11
N PHE A 502 -23.50 -12.28 -9.21
CA PHE A 502 -24.60 -11.42 -9.66
C PHE A 502 -25.83 -12.28 -10.05
N PRO A 503 -26.47 -12.97 -9.08
CA PRO A 503 -27.58 -13.88 -9.35
C PRO A 503 -28.81 -13.19 -9.95
N GLU A 504 -28.93 -11.85 -9.81
CA GLU A 504 -30.00 -11.03 -10.38
C GLU A 504 -29.87 -10.80 -11.90
N VAL A 505 -28.70 -11.09 -12.48
CA VAL A 505 -28.47 -10.92 -13.92
C VAL A 505 -28.96 -12.15 -14.68
N ASN A 506 -29.59 -11.92 -15.83
CA ASN A 506 -30.09 -13.02 -16.65
C ASN A 506 -28.97 -13.67 -17.49
N PHE A 507 -28.59 -14.88 -17.12
CA PHE A 507 -27.61 -15.71 -17.83
C PHE A 507 -28.24 -16.80 -18.70
N SER A 508 -29.58 -16.87 -18.83
CA SER A 508 -30.30 -17.98 -19.46
C SER A 508 -29.85 -18.28 -20.89
N GLN A 509 -29.41 -17.27 -21.64
CA GLN A 509 -28.92 -17.45 -23.02
C GLN A 509 -27.64 -18.30 -23.12
N TYR A 510 -26.87 -18.43 -22.03
CA TYR A 510 -25.64 -19.25 -21.98
C TYR A 510 -25.89 -20.67 -21.45
N LYS A 511 -27.16 -21.00 -21.09
CA LYS A 511 -27.49 -22.29 -20.53
C LYS A 511 -27.43 -23.38 -21.63
N PRO A 512 -26.59 -24.42 -21.45
CA PRO A 512 -26.55 -25.52 -22.40
C PRO A 512 -27.87 -26.33 -22.48
N LYS A 513 -28.01 -27.13 -23.53
CA LYS A 513 -29.19 -28.03 -23.68
C LYS A 513 -29.30 -28.95 -22.47
N THR A 514 -30.55 -29.25 -22.06
CA THR A 514 -30.85 -30.04 -20.87
C THR A 514 -30.20 -31.44 -20.90
N SER A 515 -30.10 -32.06 -22.08
CA SER A 515 -29.44 -33.35 -22.24
C SER A 515 -27.94 -33.30 -21.91
N LEU A 516 -27.27 -32.20 -22.28
CA LEU A 516 -25.87 -32.00 -22.00
C LEU A 516 -25.66 -31.67 -20.51
N MET A 517 -26.52 -30.82 -19.94
CA MET A 517 -26.49 -30.53 -18.51
C MET A 517 -26.63 -31.79 -17.65
N ASN A 518 -27.56 -32.67 -17.99
CA ASN A 518 -27.74 -33.92 -17.27
C ASN A 518 -26.51 -34.82 -17.33
N LYS A 519 -25.85 -34.93 -18.50
CA LYS A 519 -24.58 -35.68 -18.64
C LYS A 519 -23.48 -35.13 -17.72
N VAL A 520 -23.30 -33.79 -17.71
CA VAL A 520 -22.29 -33.14 -16.86
C VAL A 520 -22.64 -33.27 -15.38
N ASP A 521 -23.91 -33.15 -15.00
CA ASP A 521 -24.37 -33.28 -13.60
C ASP A 521 -24.14 -34.69 -13.05
N ILE A 522 -24.45 -35.73 -13.85
CA ILE A 522 -24.19 -37.13 -13.48
C ILE A 522 -22.67 -37.33 -13.29
N ALA A 523 -21.86 -36.88 -14.25
CA ALA A 523 -20.40 -36.97 -14.14
C ALA A 523 -19.87 -36.23 -12.92
N TYR A 524 -20.39 -35.02 -12.65
CA TYR A 524 -20.02 -34.18 -11.51
C TYR A 524 -20.35 -34.87 -10.16
N LYS A 525 -21.56 -35.40 -10.00
CA LYS A 525 -22.01 -36.08 -8.78
C LYS A 525 -21.29 -37.39 -8.50
N SER A 526 -20.71 -38.02 -9.53
CA SER A 526 -19.96 -39.28 -9.41
C SER A 526 -18.47 -39.09 -9.08
N LEU A 527 -18.00 -37.85 -8.91
CA LEU A 527 -16.64 -37.55 -8.47
C LEU A 527 -16.51 -37.54 -6.93
N PRO A 528 -15.37 -37.98 -6.38
CA PRO A 528 -15.14 -37.96 -4.93
C PRO A 528 -15.26 -36.53 -4.39
N LYS A 529 -16.01 -36.31 -3.32
CA LYS A 529 -16.25 -34.99 -2.71
C LYS A 529 -15.00 -34.36 -2.10
N ASN A 530 -13.88 -35.08 -1.98
CA ASN A 530 -12.66 -34.67 -1.32
C ASN A 530 -11.55 -34.18 -2.27
N GLU A 531 -11.79 -34.17 -3.58
CA GLU A 531 -10.83 -33.66 -4.56
C GLU A 531 -11.38 -32.41 -5.26
N PRO A 532 -10.51 -31.41 -5.56
CA PRO A 532 -10.92 -30.25 -6.34
C PRO A 532 -11.34 -30.71 -7.74
N ILE A 533 -12.60 -30.46 -8.09
CA ILE A 533 -13.19 -30.88 -9.36
C ILE A 533 -12.66 -29.96 -10.45
N SER A 534 -11.75 -30.47 -11.30
CA SER A 534 -11.26 -29.73 -12.46
C SER A 534 -12.12 -30.01 -13.70
N THR A 535 -12.25 -29.04 -14.59
CA THR A 535 -12.88 -29.21 -15.91
C THR A 535 -12.22 -30.33 -16.73
N LYS A 536 -10.92 -30.57 -16.51
CA LYS A 536 -10.17 -31.66 -17.16
C LYS A 536 -10.63 -33.03 -16.67
N THR A 537 -10.82 -33.21 -15.37
CA THR A 537 -11.32 -34.47 -14.79
C THR A 537 -12.70 -34.81 -15.32
N LEU A 538 -13.59 -33.82 -15.47
CA LEU A 538 -14.91 -34.00 -16.07
C LEU A 538 -14.82 -34.32 -17.56
N PHE A 539 -13.93 -33.68 -18.30
CA PHE A 539 -13.72 -33.95 -19.74
C PHE A 539 -13.23 -35.38 -19.96
N GLU A 540 -12.25 -35.84 -19.17
CA GLU A 540 -11.74 -37.22 -19.23
C GLU A 540 -12.84 -38.24 -18.88
N LYS A 541 -13.66 -37.94 -17.85
CA LYS A 541 -14.75 -38.82 -17.43
C LYS A 541 -15.93 -38.87 -18.43
N LEU A 542 -16.08 -37.80 -19.22
CA LEU A 542 -17.05 -37.73 -20.32
C LEU A 542 -16.45 -38.25 -21.64
N GLU A 543 -15.30 -38.91 -21.60
CA GLU A 543 -14.60 -39.51 -22.74
C GLU A 543 -14.41 -38.58 -23.94
N GLY A 544 -14.27 -37.26 -23.64
CA GLY A 544 -14.10 -36.24 -24.67
C GLY A 544 -15.35 -35.91 -25.51
N GLN A 545 -16.53 -36.49 -25.16
CA GLN A 545 -17.78 -36.27 -25.90
C GLN A 545 -18.41 -34.88 -25.68
N VAL A 546 -17.91 -34.10 -24.72
CA VAL A 546 -18.40 -32.75 -24.37
C VAL A 546 -17.22 -31.79 -24.37
N THR A 547 -17.39 -30.62 -24.99
CA THR A 547 -16.29 -29.64 -25.07
C THR A 547 -15.99 -29.01 -23.71
N TYR A 548 -14.78 -28.52 -23.49
CA TYR A 548 -14.41 -27.79 -22.28
C TYR A 548 -15.30 -26.56 -22.02
N ILE A 549 -15.75 -25.90 -23.10
CA ILE A 549 -16.64 -24.73 -23.01
C ILE A 549 -18.02 -25.16 -22.49
N ASP A 550 -18.57 -26.23 -23.04
CA ASP A 550 -19.88 -26.75 -22.64
C ASP A 550 -19.86 -27.27 -21.20
N ILE A 551 -18.79 -27.93 -20.77
CA ILE A 551 -18.60 -28.35 -19.38
C ILE A 551 -18.60 -27.11 -18.45
N LYS A 552 -17.84 -26.06 -18.78
CA LYS A 552 -17.80 -24.82 -17.99
C LYS A 552 -19.17 -24.14 -17.92
N LEU A 553 -19.86 -24.01 -19.05
CA LEU A 553 -21.20 -23.43 -19.09
C LEU A 553 -22.20 -24.29 -18.29
N ALA A 554 -22.15 -25.61 -18.39
CA ALA A 554 -23.01 -26.51 -17.59
C ALA A 554 -22.76 -26.34 -16.09
N LEU A 555 -21.49 -26.31 -15.67
CA LEU A 555 -21.11 -26.07 -14.27
C LEU A 555 -21.64 -24.72 -13.73
N ALA A 556 -21.70 -23.67 -14.53
CA ALA A 556 -22.30 -22.41 -14.13
C ALA A 556 -23.78 -22.52 -13.70
N PHE A 557 -24.49 -23.54 -14.16
CA PHE A 557 -25.92 -23.78 -13.88
C PHE A 557 -26.18 -24.99 -12.96
N ILE A 558 -25.13 -25.78 -12.65
CA ILE A 558 -25.21 -26.95 -11.73
C ILE A 558 -24.73 -26.55 -10.33
N ILE A 559 -23.67 -25.72 -10.24
CA ILE A 559 -23.08 -25.21 -8.99
C ILE A 559 -23.68 -23.83 -8.65
#